data_f54303b74adb1da2e39d0d82e09ad8b8
#
_entry.id   f54303b74adb1da2e39d0d82e09ad8b8
#
_cell.length_a   1.000
_cell.length_b   1.000
_cell.length_c   1.000
_cell.angle_alpha   90.00
_cell.angle_beta   90.00
_cell.angle_gamma   90.00
#
_symmetry.space_group_name_H-M   'P 1'
#
loop_
_entity.id
_entity.type
_entity.pdbx_description
1 polymer ?
#
loop_
_entity_poly.entity_id
_entity_poly.type
_entity_poly.pdbx_seq_one_letter_code
_entity_poly.pdbx_strand_id
1 'polypeptide(L)'
;MSHTFFNSRLLQYKSPFGAVTANTQVTWHLDVPENFGYVDPHLVLTKDRETPVHYRMEFTGQSQGANHFQVKVTPTSSGLYFYYFDLYTDFRKICRGAGAEGFLTWTLKDSWQLTVYEPDFSTPFWIKNGTMYQIFPDRFNEGVPNKEMPFADRIYREDKTGDPYFWPTEQEEGYLNRDYFGGDFLGIEQKLPYLKNLGISCIYLNPIFEAHANHRYNTANYLKADPLLGTNEDFARLCLAAKKEGIRIILDGVFSHTGSDSLYFNREGRYGPGGAYRDRHSPYRSWYDFDSGYACGYRSWWGFDTLPEVQEESPSYVEFVCGKGGVIDTWLGLGASGFRLDVADELPDAFIEKIRAAVKAHGEDKLLIGEVWEDATTKEGFGHRRTYLRGHGLDTTMNYPFRNAAIDFVRGADAAEIADRILSICENYPPPALDCCMNFLSTHDTERAITAIADEPANGRDRFWQSGRRIPLSRMEDAVRRELLAYALIFALPGVPCIYYGDEIAMQGYRDPFNRAFYDWHSTERRLRGPLANLAELRRSCDA
;
A
#
# COMPACT_ATOMS: atom_id res chain seq x y z
N MET A 1 6.53 1.64 42.29
CA MET A 1 6.16 2.08 40.91
C MET A 1 7.45 2.08 40.12
N SER A 2 7.48 1.46 38.94
CA SER A 2 8.64 1.58 38.05
C SER A 2 8.74 3.03 37.60
N HIS A 3 9.91 3.60 37.68
CA HIS A 3 10.15 4.97 37.25
C HIS A 3 10.27 4.99 35.70
N THR A 4 9.50 5.83 35.03
CA THR A 4 9.62 6.04 33.56
C THR A 4 10.77 7.00 33.29
N PHE A 5 11.83 6.52 32.67
CA PHE A 5 12.97 7.36 32.26
C PHE A 5 12.61 8.29 31.09
N PHE A 6 11.90 7.74 30.12
CA PHE A 6 11.58 8.38 28.85
C PHE A 6 10.46 7.60 28.14
N ASN A 7 9.60 8.30 27.42
CA ASN A 7 8.67 7.69 26.48
C ASN A 7 8.46 8.63 25.29
N SER A 8 8.85 8.22 24.10
CA SER A 8 8.82 9.07 22.89
C SER A 8 7.41 9.49 22.45
N ARG A 9 6.38 8.82 22.95
CA ARG A 9 4.97 9.10 22.65
C ARG A 9 4.33 10.13 23.57
N LEU A 10 5.00 10.49 24.63
CA LEU A 10 4.52 11.48 25.59
C LEU A 10 5.21 12.83 25.32
N LEU A 11 4.43 13.87 25.04
CA LEU A 11 4.93 15.22 24.71
C LEU A 11 5.80 15.83 25.81
N GLN A 12 5.62 15.38 27.05
CA GLN A 12 6.50 15.78 28.15
C GLN A 12 7.93 15.28 28.00
N TYR A 13 8.14 14.16 27.28
CA TYR A 13 9.47 13.59 27.06
C TYR A 13 10.03 13.91 25.67
N LYS A 14 9.20 13.95 24.62
CA LYS A 14 9.62 14.31 23.27
C LYS A 14 8.60 15.23 22.58
N SER A 15 9.04 16.40 22.18
CA SER A 15 8.20 17.36 21.46
C SER A 15 8.96 17.95 20.27
N PRO A 16 8.36 17.97 19.06
CA PRO A 16 7.04 17.43 18.70
C PRO A 16 6.96 15.89 18.75
N PHE A 17 5.74 15.36 18.74
CA PHE A 17 5.50 13.92 18.54
C PHE A 17 5.86 13.49 17.12
N GLY A 18 6.32 12.26 16.96
CA GLY A 18 6.49 11.58 15.66
C GLY A 18 7.58 12.19 14.78
N ALA A 19 7.35 12.06 13.45
CA ALA A 19 8.23 12.59 12.42
C ALA A 19 8.19 14.13 12.37
N VAL A 20 9.29 14.75 11.94
CA VAL A 20 9.42 16.20 11.87
C VAL A 20 9.99 16.64 10.52
N THR A 21 9.76 17.89 10.12
CA THR A 21 10.44 18.48 8.97
C THR A 21 11.90 18.78 9.28
N ALA A 22 12.75 18.78 8.27
CA ALA A 22 14.09 19.33 8.40
C ALA A 22 14.02 20.78 8.92
N ASN A 23 14.99 21.15 9.76
CA ASN A 23 15.08 22.43 10.48
C ASN A 23 14.01 22.63 11.59
N THR A 24 13.25 21.61 11.95
CA THR A 24 12.39 21.64 13.14
C THR A 24 13.21 21.31 14.39
N GLN A 25 13.12 22.18 15.42
CA GLN A 25 13.72 21.90 16.71
C GLN A 25 12.92 20.81 17.45
N VAL A 26 13.60 19.74 17.86
CA VAL A 26 13.05 18.70 18.72
C VAL A 26 13.64 18.83 20.11
N THR A 27 12.79 18.70 21.11
CA THR A 27 13.17 18.72 22.53
C THR A 27 13.01 17.32 23.11
N TRP A 28 14.04 16.83 23.77
CA TRP A 28 14.01 15.59 24.56
C TRP A 28 14.18 15.91 26.04
N HIS A 29 13.39 15.29 26.87
CA HIS A 29 13.50 15.30 28.33
C HIS A 29 13.78 13.88 28.81
N LEU A 30 14.63 13.76 29.83
CA LEU A 30 15.00 12.51 30.45
C LEU A 30 14.87 12.64 31.96
N ASP A 31 14.19 11.69 32.57
CA ASP A 31 14.05 11.61 34.04
C ASP A 31 14.92 10.48 34.58
N VAL A 32 15.89 10.80 35.43
CA VAL A 32 16.78 9.82 36.05
C VAL A 32 16.56 9.82 37.54
N PRO A 33 16.25 8.66 38.16
CA PRO A 33 16.05 8.59 39.62
C PRO A 33 17.24 9.15 40.42
N GLU A 34 16.96 9.88 41.48
CA GLU A 34 17.99 10.50 42.36
C GLU A 34 19.00 9.50 42.91
N ASN A 35 18.55 8.27 43.18
CA ASN A 35 19.41 7.21 43.72
C ASN A 35 20.47 6.70 42.73
N PHE A 36 20.47 7.18 41.50
CA PHE A 36 21.55 6.94 40.53
C PHE A 36 22.81 7.77 40.83
N GLY A 37 22.69 8.77 41.72
CA GLY A 37 23.78 9.68 42.01
C GLY A 37 24.07 10.64 40.86
N TYR A 38 25.33 11.01 40.73
CA TYR A 38 25.74 11.88 39.62
C TYR A 38 25.74 11.13 38.29
N VAL A 39 25.01 11.65 37.32
CA VAL A 39 24.99 11.18 35.90
C VAL A 39 25.24 12.35 34.97
N ASP A 40 25.85 12.07 33.80
CA ASP A 40 26.08 13.02 32.71
C ASP A 40 25.40 12.51 31.44
N PRO A 41 24.07 12.62 31.33
CA PRO A 41 23.34 12.00 30.25
C PRO A 41 23.54 12.73 28.92
N HIS A 42 23.66 11.95 27.86
CA HIS A 42 23.75 12.43 26.49
C HIS A 42 22.68 11.77 25.63
N LEU A 43 21.99 12.56 24.80
CA LEU A 43 21.26 12.05 23.67
C LEU A 43 22.27 11.65 22.59
N VAL A 44 22.27 10.40 22.19
CA VAL A 44 23.05 9.90 21.05
C VAL A 44 22.12 9.80 19.85
N LEU A 45 22.31 10.66 18.87
CA LEU A 45 21.51 10.73 17.65
C LEU A 45 22.38 10.33 16.44
N THR A 46 21.92 9.35 15.69
CA THR A 46 22.62 8.80 14.54
C THR A 46 21.73 8.87 13.31
N LYS A 47 22.14 9.62 12.29
CA LYS A 47 21.52 9.51 10.97
C LYS A 47 21.91 8.17 10.35
N ASP A 48 20.96 7.50 9.71
CA ASP A 48 21.16 6.16 9.17
C ASP A 48 22.46 6.08 8.36
N ARG A 49 23.31 5.11 8.70
CA ARG A 49 24.64 4.87 8.12
C ARG A 49 25.70 5.98 8.32
N GLU A 50 25.43 6.97 9.17
CA GLU A 50 26.38 8.00 9.54
C GLU A 50 26.96 7.74 10.96
N THR A 51 27.94 8.53 11.37
CA THR A 51 28.53 8.45 12.70
C THR A 51 27.59 9.04 13.76
N PRO A 52 27.49 8.45 14.95
CA PRO A 52 26.70 8.99 16.06
C PRO A 52 27.19 10.39 16.48
N VAL A 53 26.25 11.27 16.75
CA VAL A 53 26.50 12.58 17.37
C VAL A 53 25.96 12.58 18.78
N HIS A 54 26.78 13.01 19.75
CA HIS A 54 26.46 13.02 21.17
C HIS A 54 26.12 14.43 21.60
N TYR A 55 24.90 14.62 22.11
CA TYR A 55 24.38 15.88 22.63
C TYR A 55 24.24 15.79 24.13
N ARG A 56 25.09 16.51 24.88
CA ARG A 56 24.98 16.57 26.35
C ARG A 56 23.66 17.17 26.75
N MET A 57 22.99 16.55 27.73
CA MET A 57 21.73 17.06 28.26
C MET A 57 21.97 18.00 29.45
N GLU A 58 21.20 19.08 29.52
CA GLU A 58 21.26 20.07 30.60
C GLU A 58 20.36 19.63 31.76
N PHE A 59 20.86 19.74 32.98
CA PHE A 59 20.05 19.54 34.18
C PHE A 59 19.05 20.71 34.32
N THR A 60 17.76 20.43 34.43
CA THR A 60 16.71 21.43 34.52
C THR A 60 16.04 21.51 35.89
N GLY A 61 16.31 20.56 36.76
CA GLY A 61 15.75 20.55 38.12
C GLY A 61 15.56 19.15 38.70
N GLN A 62 14.95 19.12 39.86
CA GLN A 62 14.71 17.90 40.60
C GLN A 62 13.31 17.92 41.20
N SER A 63 12.53 16.89 41.01
CA SER A 63 11.22 16.72 41.62
C SER A 63 10.78 15.26 41.60
N GLN A 64 9.88 14.92 42.49
CA GLN A 64 9.28 13.57 42.60
C GLN A 64 10.30 12.42 42.65
N GLY A 65 11.50 12.68 43.23
CA GLY A 65 12.57 11.70 43.36
C GLY A 65 13.36 11.42 42.06
N ALA A 66 13.29 12.33 41.08
CA ALA A 66 14.01 12.27 39.83
C ALA A 66 14.77 13.57 39.53
N ASN A 67 15.93 13.42 38.92
CA ASN A 67 16.67 14.47 38.26
C ASN A 67 16.17 14.60 36.82
N HIS A 68 15.81 15.83 36.43
CA HIS A 68 15.29 16.14 35.11
C HIS A 68 16.39 16.72 34.21
N PHE A 69 16.49 16.20 32.99
CA PHE A 69 17.45 16.66 31.98
C PHE A 69 16.73 17.00 30.69
N GLN A 70 17.27 17.96 29.93
CA GLN A 70 16.73 18.38 28.66
C GLN A 70 17.83 18.59 27.62
N VAL A 71 17.51 18.30 26.36
CA VAL A 71 18.32 18.72 25.21
C VAL A 71 17.43 19.14 24.05
N LYS A 72 17.89 20.12 23.27
CA LYS A 72 17.23 20.60 22.05
C LYS A 72 18.16 20.40 20.89
N VAL A 73 17.69 19.69 19.87
CA VAL A 73 18.46 19.45 18.65
C VAL A 73 17.59 19.80 17.44
N THR A 74 18.19 20.39 16.42
CA THR A 74 17.55 20.74 15.16
C THR A 74 18.20 19.95 14.02
N PRO A 75 17.63 18.79 13.60
CA PRO A 75 18.12 18.10 12.41
C PRO A 75 17.96 18.95 11.17
N THR A 76 19.05 19.15 10.42
CA THR A 76 19.07 20.08 9.27
C THR A 76 18.86 19.41 7.92
N SER A 77 18.87 18.08 7.87
CA SER A 77 18.69 17.33 6.62
C SER A 77 17.64 16.23 6.80
N SER A 78 16.85 15.99 5.76
CA SER A 78 15.93 14.86 5.72
C SER A 78 16.71 13.52 5.80
N GLY A 79 16.05 12.52 6.37
CA GLY A 79 16.64 11.21 6.58
C GLY A 79 15.97 10.43 7.70
N LEU A 80 16.44 9.22 7.88
CA LEU A 80 16.07 8.40 9.02
C LEU A 80 17.14 8.54 10.10
N TYR A 81 16.72 8.85 11.30
CA TYR A 81 17.57 8.98 12.45
C TYR A 81 17.17 7.96 13.51
N PHE A 82 18.17 7.48 14.28
CA PHE A 82 17.98 6.61 15.43
C PHE A 82 18.59 7.25 16.65
N TYR A 83 17.97 7.11 17.81
CA TYR A 83 18.49 7.69 19.04
C TYR A 83 18.27 6.80 20.26
N TYR A 84 19.15 7.00 21.25
CA TYR A 84 19.11 6.44 22.58
C TYR A 84 19.78 7.41 23.56
N PHE A 85 19.75 7.13 24.85
CA PHE A 85 20.47 7.95 25.84
C PHE A 85 21.62 7.15 26.44
N ASP A 86 22.77 7.81 26.61
CA ASP A 86 23.95 7.29 27.28
C ASP A 86 24.16 8.06 28.58
N LEU A 87 24.23 7.38 29.72
CA LEU A 87 24.41 8.02 31.03
C LEU A 87 25.88 8.35 31.33
N TYR A 88 26.80 7.96 30.49
CA TYR A 88 28.25 8.18 30.47
C TYR A 88 28.98 7.79 31.74
N THR A 89 28.61 8.34 32.91
CA THR A 89 29.32 8.15 34.20
C THR A 89 29.21 6.76 34.79
N ASP A 90 28.21 6.00 34.42
CA ASP A 90 28.01 4.63 34.88
C ASP A 90 27.92 3.59 33.74
N PHE A 91 28.22 4.02 32.49
CA PHE A 91 28.25 3.20 31.28
C PHE A 91 26.91 2.57 30.88
N ARG A 92 25.81 2.92 31.58
CA ARG A 92 24.46 2.44 31.23
C ARG A 92 23.82 3.29 30.16
N LYS A 93 22.92 2.65 29.45
CA LYS A 93 22.14 3.26 28.38
C LYS A 93 20.67 3.12 28.66
N ILE A 94 19.88 4.06 28.15
CA ILE A 94 18.43 3.95 28.14
C ILE A 94 18.04 3.74 26.68
N CYS A 95 17.46 2.57 26.41
CA CYS A 95 17.09 2.09 25.08
C CYS A 95 15.56 1.92 24.98
N ARG A 96 15.06 1.84 23.74
CA ARG A 96 13.64 1.66 23.47
C ARG A 96 13.16 0.28 23.91
N GLY A 97 12.10 0.25 24.72
CA GLY A 97 11.36 -0.94 25.10
C GLY A 97 9.97 -0.98 24.51
N ALA A 98 9.15 -1.91 24.97
CA ALA A 98 7.74 -2.03 24.60
C ALA A 98 6.99 -0.72 24.90
N GLY A 99 5.99 -0.39 24.07
CA GLY A 99 5.22 0.84 24.24
C GLY A 99 6.05 2.12 24.08
N ALA A 100 7.24 2.05 23.44
CA ALA A 100 8.20 3.15 23.30
C ALA A 100 8.76 3.69 24.62
N GLU A 101 8.61 2.94 25.73
CA GLU A 101 9.16 3.29 27.03
C GLU A 101 10.66 2.97 27.11
N GLY A 102 11.42 3.85 27.79
CA GLY A 102 12.85 3.69 28.00
C GLY A 102 13.15 2.68 29.10
N PHE A 103 14.04 1.75 28.83
CA PHE A 103 14.57 0.82 29.82
C PHE A 103 16.08 0.89 29.94
N LEU A 104 16.57 0.65 31.14
CA LEU A 104 17.98 0.71 31.47
C LEU A 104 18.72 -0.57 31.05
N THR A 105 19.89 -0.41 30.40
CA THR A 105 20.69 -1.53 29.94
C THR A 105 22.19 -1.17 29.92
N TRP A 106 23.07 -2.19 29.96
CA TRP A 106 24.52 -2.02 29.84
C TRP A 106 25.01 -2.03 28.38
N THR A 107 24.25 -2.59 27.47
CA THR A 107 24.60 -2.71 26.05
C THR A 107 23.53 -2.05 25.21
N LEU A 108 23.93 -1.44 24.08
CA LEU A 108 22.97 -0.91 23.13
C LEU A 108 22.00 -1.99 22.69
N LYS A 109 20.72 -1.67 22.77
CA LYS A 109 19.58 -2.46 22.31
C LYS A 109 18.84 -1.64 21.26
N ASP A 110 17.53 -1.86 21.13
CA ASP A 110 16.71 -1.12 20.20
C ASP A 110 16.74 0.40 20.47
N SER A 111 16.82 1.16 19.42
CA SER A 111 16.78 2.63 19.44
C SER A 111 15.40 3.14 19.04
N TRP A 112 15.06 4.35 19.49
CA TRP A 112 13.91 5.04 18.91
C TRP A 112 14.27 5.58 17.53
N GLN A 113 13.26 5.68 16.69
CA GLN A 113 13.35 6.26 15.37
C GLN A 113 12.89 7.72 15.39
N LEU A 114 13.50 8.55 14.57
CA LEU A 114 13.02 9.87 14.20
C LEU A 114 13.13 10.02 12.68
N THR A 115 11.98 10.07 12.00
CA THR A 115 11.93 10.39 10.57
C THR A 115 11.96 11.90 10.39
N VAL A 116 12.92 12.39 9.61
CA VAL A 116 13.01 13.79 9.21
C VAL A 116 12.72 13.88 7.71
N TYR A 117 11.72 14.69 7.34
CA TYR A 117 11.26 14.81 5.96
C TYR A 117 11.38 16.25 5.45
N GLU A 118 11.22 16.43 4.12
CA GLU A 118 11.36 17.74 3.49
C GLU A 118 10.24 18.70 3.91
N PRO A 119 10.56 19.98 4.19
CA PRO A 119 9.57 20.96 4.71
C PRO A 119 8.41 21.24 3.74
N ASP A 120 8.63 21.06 2.44
CA ASP A 120 7.64 21.27 1.37
C ASP A 120 6.84 20.01 1.03
N PHE A 121 7.09 18.90 1.71
CA PHE A 121 6.35 17.66 1.48
C PHE A 121 4.87 17.85 1.81
N SER A 122 4.05 17.80 0.79
CA SER A 122 2.60 17.88 0.87
C SER A 122 1.94 16.74 0.09
N THR A 123 0.71 16.44 0.44
CA THR A 123 -0.09 15.39 -0.18
C THR A 123 -1.50 15.89 -0.54
N PRO A 124 -2.17 15.30 -1.53
CA PRO A 124 -3.45 15.80 -1.99
C PRO A 124 -4.51 15.88 -0.88
N PHE A 125 -5.06 17.06 -0.68
CA PHE A 125 -6.05 17.28 0.38
C PHE A 125 -7.38 16.55 0.13
N TRP A 126 -7.79 16.38 -1.14
CA TRP A 126 -9.09 15.82 -1.50
C TRP A 126 -9.31 14.38 -1.01
N ILE A 127 -8.24 13.62 -0.78
CA ILE A 127 -8.34 12.23 -0.33
C ILE A 127 -8.46 12.13 1.20
N LYS A 128 -7.95 13.12 1.93
CA LYS A 128 -8.01 13.16 3.39
C LYS A 128 -9.48 13.19 3.84
N ASN A 129 -9.79 12.44 4.88
CA ASN A 129 -11.17 12.22 5.36
C ASN A 129 -12.11 11.54 4.34
N GLY A 130 -11.59 11.11 3.18
CA GLY A 130 -12.32 10.32 2.22
C GLY A 130 -12.40 8.84 2.57
N THR A 131 -13.09 8.11 1.71
CA THR A 131 -13.14 6.63 1.73
C THR A 131 -12.84 6.13 0.33
N MET A 132 -11.89 5.18 0.23
CA MET A 132 -11.54 4.52 -1.02
C MET A 132 -12.36 3.24 -1.19
N TYR A 133 -12.51 2.83 -2.45
CA TYR A 133 -13.10 1.54 -2.81
C TYR A 133 -12.26 0.89 -3.91
N GLN A 134 -11.71 -0.27 -3.63
CA GLN A 134 -10.91 -1.01 -4.59
C GLN A 134 -11.80 -1.90 -5.44
N ILE A 135 -11.68 -1.79 -6.76
CA ILE A 135 -12.43 -2.60 -7.73
C ILE A 135 -11.47 -3.46 -8.55
N PHE A 136 -11.75 -4.76 -8.64
CA PHE A 136 -11.21 -5.65 -9.64
C PHE A 136 -12.17 -5.61 -10.85
N PRO A 137 -11.83 -4.89 -11.95
CA PRO A 137 -12.82 -4.47 -12.94
C PRO A 137 -13.62 -5.62 -13.58
N ASP A 138 -12.96 -6.71 -13.95
CA ASP A 138 -13.60 -7.91 -14.52
C ASP A 138 -14.65 -8.54 -13.60
N ARG A 139 -14.55 -8.32 -12.29
CA ARG A 139 -15.32 -9.05 -11.26
C ARG A 139 -16.36 -8.19 -10.57
N PHE A 140 -16.59 -6.95 -11.00
CA PHE A 140 -17.47 -6.03 -10.28
C PHE A 140 -18.87 -5.95 -10.85
N ASN A 141 -19.03 -5.46 -12.07
CA ASN A 141 -20.34 -5.37 -12.72
C ASN A 141 -20.18 -5.39 -14.24
N GLU A 142 -21.01 -6.18 -14.90
CA GLU A 142 -21.05 -6.27 -16.35
C GLU A 142 -22.06 -5.25 -16.90
N GLY A 143 -21.58 -4.29 -17.68
CA GLY A 143 -22.41 -3.28 -18.32
C GLY A 143 -22.81 -3.68 -19.75
N VAL A 144 -21.91 -4.37 -20.47
CA VAL A 144 -22.14 -4.89 -21.82
C VAL A 144 -22.13 -6.41 -21.76
N PRO A 145 -23.28 -7.08 -21.91
CA PRO A 145 -23.34 -8.54 -21.85
C PRO A 145 -22.80 -9.20 -23.15
N ASN A 146 -22.47 -10.49 -23.03
CA ASN A 146 -22.10 -11.35 -24.17
C ASN A 146 -20.95 -10.81 -25.03
N LYS A 147 -19.89 -10.35 -24.40
CA LYS A 147 -18.71 -9.85 -25.11
C LYS A 147 -18.03 -10.93 -25.93
N GLU A 148 -17.60 -10.58 -27.13
CA GLU A 148 -16.67 -11.40 -27.88
C GLU A 148 -15.30 -11.42 -27.19
N MET A 149 -14.74 -12.62 -27.03
CA MET A 149 -13.40 -12.75 -26.49
C MET A 149 -12.37 -12.38 -27.56
N PRO A 150 -11.48 -11.42 -27.31
CA PRO A 150 -10.51 -10.94 -28.30
C PRO A 150 -9.47 -12.00 -28.66
N PHE A 151 -9.34 -13.06 -27.85
CA PHE A 151 -8.43 -14.18 -28.07
C PHE A 151 -9.15 -15.49 -27.75
N ALA A 152 -8.89 -16.53 -28.56
CA ALA A 152 -9.54 -17.84 -28.43
C ALA A 152 -9.20 -18.59 -27.14
N ASP A 153 -8.14 -18.20 -26.46
CA ASP A 153 -7.69 -18.80 -25.19
C ASP A 153 -8.31 -18.13 -23.95
N ARG A 154 -9.18 -17.13 -24.12
CA ARG A 154 -9.94 -16.50 -23.05
C ARG A 154 -11.32 -17.14 -22.94
N ILE A 155 -11.76 -17.41 -21.71
CA ILE A 155 -13.00 -18.10 -21.40
C ILE A 155 -13.97 -17.12 -20.73
N TYR A 156 -15.05 -16.78 -21.42
CA TYR A 156 -16.12 -16.00 -20.82
C TYR A 156 -16.97 -16.90 -19.91
N ARG A 157 -17.23 -16.44 -18.69
CA ARG A 157 -18.01 -17.16 -17.70
C ARG A 157 -19.47 -16.73 -17.78
N GLU A 158 -20.34 -17.66 -18.17
CA GLU A 158 -21.80 -17.47 -18.07
C GLU A 158 -22.26 -17.58 -16.61
N ASP A 159 -21.68 -18.54 -15.87
CA ASP A 159 -21.93 -18.66 -14.43
C ASP A 159 -21.13 -17.59 -13.66
N LYS A 160 -21.86 -16.58 -13.16
CA LYS A 160 -21.31 -15.49 -12.35
C LYS A 160 -21.22 -15.85 -10.86
N THR A 161 -21.81 -16.95 -10.43
CA THR A 161 -21.89 -17.34 -9.00
C THR A 161 -20.83 -18.34 -8.57
N GLY A 162 -20.20 -19.02 -9.54
CA GLY A 162 -19.15 -19.98 -9.29
C GLY A 162 -17.81 -19.37 -8.88
N ASP A 163 -17.00 -20.14 -8.18
CA ASP A 163 -15.63 -19.74 -7.88
C ASP A 163 -14.84 -19.48 -9.18
N PRO A 164 -13.89 -18.53 -9.17
CA PRO A 164 -12.93 -18.38 -10.26
C PRO A 164 -12.20 -19.70 -10.52
N TYR A 165 -11.76 -19.93 -11.76
CA TYR A 165 -11.00 -21.13 -12.08
C TYR A 165 -9.70 -21.17 -11.28
N PHE A 166 -9.43 -22.30 -10.65
CA PHE A 166 -8.24 -22.56 -9.82
C PHE A 166 -7.51 -23.83 -10.22
N TRP A 167 -7.99 -24.53 -11.24
CA TRP A 167 -7.45 -25.76 -11.78
C TRP A 167 -7.56 -25.76 -13.31
N PRO A 168 -6.58 -26.26 -14.07
CA PRO A 168 -5.30 -26.76 -13.58
C PRO A 168 -4.38 -25.66 -13.03
N THR A 169 -3.34 -26.03 -12.28
CA THR A 169 -2.35 -25.12 -11.73
C THR A 169 -1.42 -24.57 -12.82
N GLU A 170 -0.60 -23.58 -12.49
CA GLU A 170 0.38 -22.99 -13.42
C GLU A 170 1.39 -24.01 -13.96
N GLN A 171 1.68 -25.08 -13.20
CA GLN A 171 2.57 -26.16 -13.64
C GLN A 171 1.90 -27.13 -14.61
N GLU A 172 0.60 -27.13 -14.70
CA GLU A 172 -0.17 -27.95 -15.62
C GLU A 172 -0.66 -27.03 -16.72
N GLU A 173 -0.34 -27.32 -17.97
CA GLU A 173 -0.79 -26.52 -19.11
C GLU A 173 -2.29 -26.21 -18.99
N GLY A 174 -2.60 -24.97 -18.56
CA GLY A 174 -3.94 -24.63 -18.20
C GLY A 174 -4.30 -23.20 -18.55
N TYR A 175 -5.49 -22.84 -18.15
CA TYR A 175 -6.11 -21.57 -18.43
C TYR A 175 -6.11 -20.67 -17.21
N LEU A 176 -5.25 -20.90 -16.26
CA LEU A 176 -5.19 -20.10 -15.05
C LEU A 176 -5.16 -18.61 -15.43
N ASN A 177 -6.02 -17.80 -14.78
CA ASN A 177 -6.20 -16.38 -15.09
C ASN A 177 -6.77 -16.07 -16.49
N ARG A 178 -7.40 -17.05 -17.17
CA ARG A 178 -8.06 -16.87 -18.48
C ARG A 178 -9.58 -16.89 -18.41
N ASP A 179 -10.17 -17.02 -17.24
CA ASP A 179 -11.61 -16.95 -17.00
C ASP A 179 -12.03 -15.49 -16.75
N TYR A 180 -13.01 -15.01 -17.50
CA TYR A 180 -13.50 -13.64 -17.46
C TYR A 180 -14.97 -13.62 -17.10
N PHE A 181 -15.34 -12.77 -16.16
CA PHE A 181 -16.72 -12.58 -15.71
C PHE A 181 -17.40 -11.39 -16.40
N GLY A 182 -16.67 -10.64 -17.18
CA GLY A 182 -17.21 -9.62 -18.06
C GLY A 182 -17.49 -8.26 -17.43
N GLY A 183 -17.04 -8.00 -16.21
CA GLY A 183 -17.10 -6.65 -15.65
C GLY A 183 -16.35 -5.63 -16.52
N ASP A 184 -16.85 -4.38 -16.61
CA ASP A 184 -16.36 -3.37 -17.52
C ASP A 184 -16.57 -1.93 -17.02
N PHE A 185 -16.07 -0.94 -17.75
CA PHE A 185 -16.19 0.48 -17.42
C PHE A 185 -17.65 0.95 -17.36
N LEU A 186 -18.49 0.49 -18.27
CA LEU A 186 -19.93 0.82 -18.26
C LEU A 186 -20.61 0.24 -17.02
N GLY A 187 -20.25 -0.98 -16.66
CA GLY A 187 -20.73 -1.62 -15.43
C GLY A 187 -20.34 -0.86 -14.17
N ILE A 188 -19.10 -0.36 -14.11
CA ILE A 188 -18.65 0.48 -13.00
C ILE A 188 -19.44 1.80 -12.99
N GLU A 189 -19.60 2.45 -14.16
CA GLU A 189 -20.36 3.69 -14.31
C GLU A 189 -21.79 3.55 -13.80
N GLN A 190 -22.48 2.46 -14.12
CA GLN A 190 -23.83 2.15 -13.64
C GLN A 190 -23.92 2.03 -12.12
N LYS A 191 -22.82 1.72 -11.44
CA LYS A 191 -22.75 1.53 -9.98
C LYS A 191 -22.23 2.75 -9.22
N LEU A 192 -21.90 3.84 -9.89
CA LEU A 192 -21.47 5.08 -9.21
C LEU A 192 -22.47 5.59 -8.17
N PRO A 193 -23.82 5.59 -8.43
CA PRO A 193 -24.77 5.98 -7.40
C PRO A 193 -24.73 5.07 -6.15
N TYR A 194 -24.49 3.77 -6.33
CA TYR A 194 -24.30 2.84 -5.23
C TYR A 194 -23.07 3.19 -4.40
N LEU A 195 -21.93 3.44 -5.04
CA LEU A 195 -20.68 3.80 -4.39
C LEU A 195 -20.78 5.14 -3.68
N LYS A 196 -21.43 6.12 -4.29
CA LYS A 196 -21.73 7.40 -3.64
C LYS A 196 -22.54 7.24 -2.36
N ASN A 197 -23.59 6.41 -2.40
CA ASN A 197 -24.42 6.12 -1.24
C ASN A 197 -23.67 5.35 -0.14
N LEU A 198 -22.64 4.60 -0.49
CA LEU A 198 -21.70 3.97 0.46
C LEU A 198 -20.71 4.98 1.05
N GLY A 199 -20.67 6.20 0.52
CA GLY A 199 -19.78 7.27 0.99
C GLY A 199 -18.40 7.28 0.33
N ILE A 200 -18.24 6.61 -0.80
CA ILE A 200 -16.95 6.53 -1.52
C ILE A 200 -16.63 7.86 -2.18
N SER A 201 -15.38 8.30 -2.03
CA SER A 201 -14.81 9.49 -2.66
C SER A 201 -13.67 9.18 -3.64
N CYS A 202 -13.13 7.96 -3.59
CA CYS A 202 -12.06 7.51 -4.49
C CYS A 202 -12.25 6.05 -4.86
N ILE A 203 -12.15 5.75 -6.14
CA ILE A 203 -12.07 4.37 -6.66
C ILE A 203 -10.62 4.08 -7.03
N TYR A 204 -10.07 2.99 -6.49
CA TYR A 204 -8.84 2.40 -6.96
C TYR A 204 -9.19 1.22 -7.88
N LEU A 205 -8.79 1.29 -9.15
CA LEU A 205 -8.96 0.23 -10.12
C LEU A 205 -7.69 -0.65 -10.18
N ASN A 206 -7.83 -1.95 -9.97
CA ASN A 206 -6.81 -2.90 -10.40
C ASN A 206 -6.54 -2.75 -11.90
N PRO A 207 -5.42 -3.31 -12.45
CA PRO A 207 -4.95 -2.98 -13.79
C PRO A 207 -6.03 -2.99 -14.86
N ILE A 208 -6.04 -1.95 -15.70
CA ILE A 208 -7.02 -1.76 -16.77
C ILE A 208 -6.42 -1.80 -18.18
N PHE A 209 -5.09 -1.83 -18.27
CA PHE A 209 -4.39 -1.82 -19.57
C PHE A 209 -4.58 -3.15 -20.29
N GLU A 210 -4.50 -3.12 -21.63
CA GLU A 210 -4.58 -4.33 -22.43
C GLU A 210 -3.58 -5.38 -21.93
N ALA A 211 -4.09 -6.58 -21.65
CA ALA A 211 -3.31 -7.71 -21.13
C ALA A 211 -4.00 -9.03 -21.51
N HIS A 212 -3.32 -10.15 -21.34
CA HIS A 212 -3.85 -11.47 -21.70
C HIS A 212 -4.41 -12.27 -20.52
N ALA A 213 -4.07 -11.89 -19.29
CA ALA A 213 -4.66 -12.48 -18.09
C ALA A 213 -5.78 -11.60 -17.51
N ASN A 214 -6.73 -12.21 -16.81
CA ASN A 214 -7.87 -11.52 -16.22
C ASN A 214 -7.49 -10.46 -15.17
N HIS A 215 -6.35 -10.64 -14.47
CA HIS A 215 -5.81 -9.69 -13.50
C HIS A 215 -5.08 -8.51 -14.15
N ARG A 216 -4.64 -8.62 -15.39
CA ARG A 216 -3.97 -7.59 -16.20
C ARG A 216 -2.62 -7.08 -15.65
N TYR A 217 -2.02 -7.76 -14.68
CA TYR A 217 -0.66 -7.44 -14.23
C TYR A 217 0.40 -7.77 -15.28
N ASN A 218 0.14 -8.69 -16.20
CA ASN A 218 0.97 -8.97 -17.38
C ASN A 218 0.65 -8.00 -18.52
N THR A 219 0.89 -6.71 -18.31
CA THR A 219 0.53 -5.65 -19.28
C THR A 219 1.07 -5.95 -20.68
N ALA A 220 0.17 -5.90 -21.67
CA ALA A 220 0.49 -6.10 -23.08
C ALA A 220 0.63 -4.78 -23.85
N ASN A 221 -0.19 -3.77 -23.52
CA ASN A 221 -0.10 -2.44 -24.11
C ASN A 221 -0.53 -1.37 -23.08
N TYR A 222 0.43 -0.59 -22.60
CA TYR A 222 0.21 0.45 -21.59
C TYR A 222 -0.64 1.63 -22.06
N LEU A 223 -0.70 1.88 -23.36
CA LEU A 223 -1.40 3.05 -23.92
C LEU A 223 -2.85 2.75 -24.32
N LYS A 224 -3.31 1.53 -24.05
CA LYS A 224 -4.63 1.06 -24.47
C LYS A 224 -5.35 0.35 -23.33
N ALA A 225 -6.62 0.70 -23.13
CA ALA A 225 -7.50 -0.06 -22.25
C ALA A 225 -7.69 -1.48 -22.76
N ASP A 226 -7.85 -2.44 -21.85
CA ASP A 226 -8.21 -3.81 -22.23
C ASP A 226 -9.57 -3.81 -22.93
N PRO A 227 -9.69 -4.41 -24.11
CA PRO A 227 -10.93 -4.36 -24.92
C PRO A 227 -12.14 -4.99 -24.21
N LEU A 228 -11.93 -5.88 -23.24
CA LEU A 228 -13.03 -6.42 -22.44
C LEU A 228 -13.57 -5.42 -21.40
N LEU A 229 -12.79 -4.41 -21.05
CA LEU A 229 -13.23 -3.33 -20.17
C LEU A 229 -13.87 -2.17 -20.93
N GLY A 230 -13.47 -1.96 -22.19
CA GLY A 230 -13.90 -0.87 -23.06
C GLY A 230 -12.73 -0.19 -23.75
N THR A 231 -12.96 1.02 -24.24
CA THR A 231 -11.96 1.85 -24.92
C THR A 231 -11.35 2.89 -23.98
N ASN A 232 -10.32 3.60 -24.42
CA ASN A 232 -9.77 4.76 -23.72
C ASN A 232 -10.83 5.86 -23.51
N GLU A 233 -11.71 6.05 -24.50
CA GLU A 233 -12.82 6.99 -24.45
C GLU A 233 -13.87 6.57 -23.42
N ASP A 234 -14.14 5.27 -23.29
CA ASP A 234 -15.03 4.73 -22.25
C ASP A 234 -14.46 4.97 -20.84
N PHE A 235 -13.14 4.82 -20.68
CA PHE A 235 -12.47 5.17 -19.43
C PHE A 235 -12.58 6.68 -19.12
N ALA A 236 -12.34 7.53 -20.12
CA ALA A 236 -12.48 8.98 -19.94
C ALA A 236 -13.94 9.37 -19.55
N ARG A 237 -14.93 8.72 -20.19
CA ARG A 237 -16.35 8.88 -19.83
C ARG A 237 -16.61 8.46 -18.39
N LEU A 238 -16.10 7.31 -17.97
CA LEU A 238 -16.20 6.84 -16.57
C LEU A 238 -15.61 7.86 -15.59
N CYS A 239 -14.40 8.38 -15.86
CA CYS A 239 -13.77 9.41 -15.03
C CYS A 239 -14.63 10.67 -14.91
N LEU A 240 -15.22 11.11 -16.02
CA LEU A 240 -16.11 12.27 -16.05
C LEU A 240 -17.41 12.03 -15.26
N ALA A 241 -18.00 10.83 -15.41
CA ALA A 241 -19.19 10.43 -14.66
C ALA A 241 -18.91 10.34 -13.15
N ALA A 242 -17.79 9.70 -12.76
CA ALA A 242 -17.36 9.59 -11.37
C ALA A 242 -17.15 10.98 -10.74
N LYS A 243 -16.47 11.89 -11.48
CA LYS A 243 -16.24 13.27 -11.02
C LYS A 243 -17.55 14.02 -10.74
N LYS A 244 -18.60 13.82 -11.53
CA LYS A 244 -19.95 14.41 -11.29
C LYS A 244 -20.57 13.90 -9.98
N GLU A 245 -20.25 12.67 -9.59
CA GLU A 245 -20.69 12.07 -8.33
C GLU A 245 -19.77 12.41 -7.15
N GLY A 246 -18.72 13.22 -7.35
CA GLY A 246 -17.73 13.58 -6.34
C GLY A 246 -16.70 12.47 -6.07
N ILE A 247 -16.57 11.52 -7.00
CA ILE A 247 -15.66 10.37 -6.90
C ILE A 247 -14.48 10.57 -7.84
N ARG A 248 -13.25 10.37 -7.36
CA ARG A 248 -12.04 10.35 -8.19
C ARG A 248 -11.60 8.91 -8.45
N ILE A 249 -10.83 8.71 -9.53
CA ILE A 249 -10.33 7.37 -9.91
C ILE A 249 -8.82 7.40 -9.96
N ILE A 250 -8.18 6.43 -9.30
CA ILE A 250 -6.74 6.15 -9.43
C ILE A 250 -6.54 4.78 -10.07
N LEU A 251 -5.41 4.63 -10.76
CA LEU A 251 -5.06 3.44 -11.54
C LEU A 251 -3.93 2.64 -10.90
N ASP A 252 -3.85 1.38 -11.26
CA ASP A 252 -2.69 0.54 -10.95
C ASP A 252 -1.58 0.75 -12.00
N GLY A 253 -0.39 1.11 -11.54
CA GLY A 253 0.81 1.33 -12.36
C GLY A 253 1.77 0.16 -12.20
N VAL A 254 1.69 -0.81 -13.12
CA VAL A 254 2.56 -1.98 -13.15
C VAL A 254 3.76 -1.68 -14.02
N PHE A 255 4.84 -1.15 -13.44
CA PHE A 255 5.99 -0.64 -14.20
C PHE A 255 7.29 -1.41 -13.99
N SER A 256 7.28 -2.52 -13.24
CA SER A 256 8.43 -3.39 -13.00
C SER A 256 8.60 -4.49 -14.06
N HIS A 257 7.52 -4.85 -14.75
CA HIS A 257 7.51 -5.93 -15.75
C HIS A 257 6.39 -5.74 -16.78
N THR A 258 6.45 -6.51 -17.86
CA THR A 258 5.39 -6.61 -18.87
C THR A 258 4.94 -8.05 -19.03
N GLY A 259 3.89 -8.30 -19.80
CA GLY A 259 3.58 -9.65 -20.27
C GLY A 259 4.64 -10.15 -21.28
N SER A 260 4.96 -11.44 -21.25
CA SER A 260 5.83 -12.06 -22.25
C SER A 260 5.23 -11.97 -23.67
N ASP A 261 3.92 -11.92 -23.74
CA ASP A 261 3.11 -11.79 -24.95
C ASP A 261 2.70 -10.33 -25.25
N SER A 262 3.35 -9.35 -24.59
CA SER A 262 3.10 -7.93 -24.82
C SER A 262 3.62 -7.43 -26.18
N LEU A 263 3.11 -6.28 -26.63
CA LEU A 263 3.63 -5.54 -27.77
C LEU A 263 5.15 -5.29 -27.67
N TYR A 264 5.65 -5.07 -26.45
CA TYR A 264 7.02 -4.68 -26.16
C TYR A 264 7.99 -5.87 -26.18
N PHE A 265 7.60 -6.99 -25.56
CA PHE A 265 8.41 -8.21 -25.49
C PHE A 265 8.11 -9.18 -26.62
N ASN A 266 6.85 -9.54 -26.81
CA ASN A 266 6.28 -10.29 -27.93
C ASN A 266 6.89 -11.69 -28.12
N ARG A 267 7.07 -12.48 -27.05
CA ARG A 267 7.59 -13.86 -27.14
C ARG A 267 6.69 -14.75 -28.00
N GLU A 268 5.40 -14.66 -27.82
CA GLU A 268 4.37 -15.48 -28.49
C GLU A 268 4.06 -15.01 -29.91
N GLY A 269 4.53 -13.83 -30.33
CA GLY A 269 4.35 -13.30 -31.68
C GLY A 269 2.94 -12.75 -31.97
N ARG A 270 2.16 -12.44 -30.94
CA ARG A 270 0.80 -11.90 -31.09
C ARG A 270 0.76 -10.54 -31.81
N TYR A 271 1.84 -9.78 -31.74
CA TYR A 271 2.01 -8.45 -32.36
C TYR A 271 2.92 -8.47 -33.61
N GLY A 272 2.94 -9.59 -34.32
CA GLY A 272 3.74 -9.75 -35.55
C GLY A 272 5.22 -10.01 -35.31
N PRO A 273 6.14 -9.62 -36.21
CA PRO A 273 7.55 -9.98 -36.14
C PRO A 273 8.37 -9.12 -35.15
N GLY A 274 7.83 -8.02 -34.63
CA GLY A 274 8.51 -7.08 -33.74
C GLY A 274 8.54 -7.53 -32.28
N GLY A 275 9.02 -6.65 -31.42
CA GLY A 275 9.17 -6.89 -29.97
C GLY A 275 10.57 -7.33 -29.58
N ALA A 276 10.94 -7.09 -28.31
CA ALA A 276 12.31 -7.28 -27.83
C ALA A 276 12.80 -8.74 -27.91
N TYR A 277 11.92 -9.71 -27.76
CA TYR A 277 12.28 -11.12 -27.80
C TYR A 277 12.57 -11.62 -29.23
N ARG A 278 11.74 -11.17 -30.19
CA ARG A 278 11.79 -11.65 -31.60
C ARG A 278 12.76 -10.86 -32.47
N ASP A 279 12.94 -9.58 -32.19
CA ASP A 279 13.79 -8.70 -32.97
C ASP A 279 14.87 -8.06 -32.11
N ARG A 280 16.14 -8.41 -32.37
CA ARG A 280 17.29 -7.83 -31.67
C ARG A 280 17.48 -6.33 -31.94
N HIS A 281 16.87 -5.79 -33.01
CA HIS A 281 16.89 -4.37 -33.37
C HIS A 281 15.62 -3.64 -32.91
N SER A 282 14.73 -4.31 -32.17
CA SER A 282 13.53 -3.70 -31.61
C SER A 282 13.88 -2.47 -30.77
N PRO A 283 13.12 -1.35 -30.88
CA PRO A 283 13.30 -0.20 -30.02
C PRO A 283 13.09 -0.52 -28.51
N TYR A 284 12.45 -1.64 -28.23
CA TYR A 284 12.20 -2.14 -26.86
C TYR A 284 13.30 -3.07 -26.35
N ARG A 285 14.33 -3.38 -27.17
CA ARG A 285 15.35 -4.36 -26.79
C ARG A 285 16.11 -3.95 -25.54
N SER A 286 16.41 -2.67 -25.35
CA SER A 286 17.11 -2.13 -24.18
C SER A 286 16.26 -2.07 -22.91
N TRP A 287 14.98 -2.39 -23.01
CA TRP A 287 14.10 -2.44 -21.84
C TRP A 287 14.28 -3.73 -21.02
N TYR A 288 14.87 -4.76 -21.59
CA TYR A 288 14.96 -6.09 -20.98
C TYR A 288 16.41 -6.58 -20.92
N ASP A 289 16.67 -7.36 -19.89
CA ASP A 289 17.97 -7.99 -19.71
C ASP A 289 17.92 -9.42 -20.24
N PHE A 290 18.70 -9.69 -21.29
CA PHE A 290 18.79 -10.97 -21.94
C PHE A 290 20.14 -11.61 -21.67
N ASP A 291 20.17 -12.66 -20.87
CA ASP A 291 21.37 -13.44 -20.58
C ASP A 291 21.06 -14.93 -20.48
N SER A 292 21.99 -15.75 -20.98
CA SER A 292 21.88 -17.21 -20.94
C SER A 292 21.95 -17.81 -19.52
N GLY A 293 22.36 -17.02 -18.54
CA GLY A 293 22.34 -17.39 -17.12
C GLY A 293 20.95 -17.41 -16.52
N TYR A 294 19.98 -16.72 -17.12
CA TYR A 294 18.60 -16.82 -16.69
C TYR A 294 17.91 -18.07 -17.24
N ALA A 295 17.08 -18.73 -16.44
CA ALA A 295 16.43 -19.99 -16.80
C ALA A 295 15.61 -19.91 -18.10
N CYS A 296 14.98 -18.76 -18.37
CA CYS A 296 14.19 -18.51 -19.59
C CYS A 296 14.96 -17.67 -20.66
N GLY A 297 16.26 -17.37 -20.43
CA GLY A 297 17.10 -16.58 -21.33
C GLY A 297 16.93 -15.06 -21.18
N TYR A 298 16.16 -14.62 -20.19
CA TYR A 298 15.95 -13.21 -19.85
C TYR A 298 15.56 -13.08 -18.36
N ARG A 299 15.81 -11.91 -17.80
CA ARG A 299 15.38 -11.59 -16.42
C ARG A 299 13.86 -11.52 -16.36
N SER A 300 13.28 -12.22 -15.38
CA SER A 300 11.83 -12.27 -15.17
C SER A 300 11.49 -12.08 -13.71
N TRP A 301 10.35 -11.45 -13.45
CA TRP A 301 9.86 -11.14 -12.13
C TRP A 301 9.64 -12.43 -11.32
N TRP A 302 10.39 -12.59 -10.25
CA TRP A 302 10.39 -13.76 -9.36
C TRP A 302 10.55 -15.11 -10.10
N GLY A 303 11.15 -15.10 -11.30
CA GLY A 303 11.36 -16.30 -12.11
C GLY A 303 10.14 -16.74 -12.94
N PHE A 304 9.05 -15.96 -12.95
CA PHE A 304 7.91 -16.21 -13.82
C PHE A 304 8.25 -15.80 -15.26
N ASP A 305 8.41 -16.79 -16.14
CA ASP A 305 8.79 -16.56 -17.54
C ASP A 305 7.73 -15.78 -18.35
N THR A 306 6.49 -15.74 -17.85
CA THR A 306 5.41 -14.91 -18.42
C THR A 306 5.51 -13.42 -18.07
N LEU A 307 6.41 -13.03 -17.16
CA LEU A 307 6.56 -11.67 -16.65
C LEU A 307 8.01 -11.18 -16.81
N PRO A 308 8.46 -10.89 -18.07
CA PRO A 308 9.79 -10.32 -18.30
C PRO A 308 9.92 -8.98 -17.57
N GLU A 309 10.95 -8.88 -16.71
CA GLU A 309 11.26 -7.69 -15.93
C GLU A 309 11.88 -6.62 -16.81
N VAL A 310 11.49 -5.37 -16.60
CA VAL A 310 12.06 -4.24 -17.35
C VAL A 310 13.25 -3.65 -16.62
N GLN A 311 14.09 -2.94 -17.36
CA GLN A 311 15.14 -2.09 -16.80
C GLN A 311 14.55 -0.68 -16.62
N GLU A 312 14.05 -0.38 -15.44
CA GLU A 312 13.28 0.81 -15.12
C GLU A 312 14.07 2.11 -15.32
N GLU A 313 15.41 2.02 -15.27
CA GLU A 313 16.29 3.17 -15.51
C GLU A 313 16.73 3.31 -16.98
N SER A 314 16.30 2.40 -17.88
CA SER A 314 16.53 2.55 -19.32
C SER A 314 15.94 3.88 -19.81
N PRO A 315 16.73 4.78 -20.45
CA PRO A 315 16.26 6.10 -20.82
C PRO A 315 15.00 6.09 -21.69
N SER A 316 14.92 5.14 -22.63
CA SER A 316 13.75 5.02 -23.53
C SER A 316 12.52 4.47 -22.80
N TYR A 317 12.68 3.64 -21.76
CA TYR A 317 11.57 3.19 -20.92
C TYR A 317 11.08 4.31 -20.00
N VAL A 318 12.01 5.05 -19.39
CA VAL A 318 11.66 6.23 -18.59
C VAL A 318 10.89 7.25 -19.41
N GLU A 319 11.36 7.56 -20.64
CA GLU A 319 10.65 8.48 -21.55
C GLU A 319 9.27 7.93 -21.93
N PHE A 320 9.15 6.63 -22.16
CA PHE A 320 7.87 6.00 -22.48
C PHE A 320 6.87 6.05 -21.31
N VAL A 321 7.33 5.85 -20.07
CA VAL A 321 6.43 5.89 -18.90
C VAL A 321 6.16 7.33 -18.45
N CYS A 322 7.19 8.16 -18.35
CA CYS A 322 7.15 9.47 -17.69
C CYS A 322 7.13 10.66 -18.66
N GLY A 323 7.47 10.46 -19.93
CA GLY A 323 7.58 11.52 -20.92
C GLY A 323 6.22 12.02 -21.42
N LYS A 324 6.24 13.12 -22.16
CA LYS A 324 5.04 13.70 -22.79
C LYS A 324 4.47 12.74 -23.82
N GLY A 325 3.16 12.46 -23.76
CA GLY A 325 2.49 11.44 -24.57
C GLY A 325 2.81 10.00 -24.12
N GLY A 326 3.54 9.83 -23.04
CA GLY A 326 3.81 8.54 -22.42
C GLY A 326 2.64 8.01 -21.59
N VAL A 327 2.90 6.97 -20.82
CA VAL A 327 1.84 6.24 -20.10
C VAL A 327 1.14 7.15 -19.08
N ILE A 328 1.91 7.81 -18.21
CA ILE A 328 1.37 8.69 -17.16
C ILE A 328 0.60 9.86 -17.76
N ASP A 329 1.18 10.53 -18.76
CA ASP A 329 0.56 11.66 -19.46
C ASP A 329 -0.78 11.25 -20.10
N THR A 330 -0.82 10.10 -20.77
CA THR A 330 -2.03 9.57 -21.41
C THR A 330 -3.16 9.37 -20.41
N TRP A 331 -2.93 8.62 -19.35
CA TRP A 331 -4.01 8.22 -18.43
C TRP A 331 -4.47 9.35 -17.50
N LEU A 332 -3.55 10.21 -17.06
CA LEU A 332 -3.92 11.42 -16.32
C LEU A 332 -4.66 12.42 -17.23
N GLY A 333 -4.27 12.52 -18.50
CA GLY A 333 -4.98 13.30 -19.51
C GLY A 333 -6.40 12.80 -19.77
N LEU A 334 -6.66 11.50 -19.70
CA LEU A 334 -7.99 10.89 -19.80
C LEU A 334 -8.86 11.06 -18.55
N GLY A 335 -8.30 11.57 -17.45
CA GLY A 335 -9.06 11.93 -16.25
C GLY A 335 -8.72 11.16 -14.98
N ALA A 336 -7.72 10.27 -15.01
CA ALA A 336 -7.24 9.63 -13.79
C ALA A 336 -6.71 10.67 -12.79
N SER A 337 -6.87 10.41 -11.51
CA SER A 337 -6.46 11.30 -10.42
C SER A 337 -5.18 10.87 -9.71
N GLY A 338 -4.53 9.82 -10.21
CA GLY A 338 -3.27 9.32 -9.67
C GLY A 338 -3.05 7.85 -9.97
N PHE A 339 -2.00 7.31 -9.35
CA PHE A 339 -1.59 5.93 -9.50
C PHE A 339 -1.29 5.28 -8.16
N ARG A 340 -1.53 3.98 -8.06
CA ARG A 340 -0.89 3.07 -7.12
C ARG A 340 0.21 2.33 -7.87
N LEU A 341 1.43 2.35 -7.37
CA LEU A 341 2.55 1.62 -7.96
C LEU A 341 2.58 0.19 -7.42
N ASP A 342 2.47 -0.75 -8.33
CA ASP A 342 2.68 -2.18 -8.09
C ASP A 342 4.12 -2.44 -7.67
N VAL A 343 4.31 -3.32 -6.67
CA VAL A 343 5.62 -3.71 -6.13
C VAL A 343 6.61 -2.54 -5.98
N ALA A 344 6.15 -1.44 -5.37
CA ALA A 344 6.96 -0.22 -5.26
C ALA A 344 8.31 -0.43 -4.55
N ASP A 345 8.43 -1.46 -3.73
CA ASP A 345 9.66 -1.86 -3.07
C ASP A 345 10.68 -2.53 -4.02
N GLU A 346 10.27 -2.92 -5.20
CA GLU A 346 11.13 -3.44 -6.26
C GLU A 346 11.46 -2.41 -7.35
N LEU A 347 10.87 -1.20 -7.31
CA LEU A 347 11.22 -0.10 -8.22
C LEU A 347 12.37 0.73 -7.66
N PRO A 348 13.40 1.12 -8.46
CA PRO A 348 14.46 2.03 -8.01
C PRO A 348 13.92 3.39 -7.54
N ASP A 349 14.49 3.96 -6.47
CA ASP A 349 14.06 5.29 -5.96
C ASP A 349 14.12 6.36 -7.04
N ALA A 350 15.18 6.37 -7.87
CA ALA A 350 15.32 7.32 -8.96
C ALA A 350 14.21 7.20 -10.02
N PHE A 351 13.66 6.01 -10.24
CA PHE A 351 12.52 5.83 -11.13
C PHE A 351 11.21 6.30 -10.50
N ILE A 352 11.00 6.02 -9.21
CA ILE A 352 9.84 6.52 -8.45
C ILE A 352 9.82 8.06 -8.44
N GLU A 353 10.97 8.72 -8.27
CA GLU A 353 11.09 10.18 -8.32
C GLU A 353 10.68 10.74 -9.71
N LYS A 354 11.07 10.09 -10.80
CA LYS A 354 10.66 10.46 -12.15
C LYS A 354 9.15 10.25 -12.37
N ILE A 355 8.61 9.15 -11.87
CA ILE A 355 7.15 8.90 -11.89
C ILE A 355 6.43 10.01 -11.12
N ARG A 356 6.90 10.35 -9.90
CA ARG A 356 6.33 11.45 -9.12
C ARG A 356 6.34 12.76 -9.91
N ALA A 357 7.47 13.12 -10.49
CA ALA A 357 7.60 14.34 -11.28
C ALA A 357 6.60 14.38 -12.44
N ALA A 358 6.45 13.27 -13.18
CA ALA A 358 5.47 13.14 -14.26
C ALA A 358 4.02 13.24 -13.76
N VAL A 359 3.70 12.59 -12.63
CA VAL A 359 2.36 12.65 -12.02
C VAL A 359 2.05 14.07 -11.55
N LYS A 360 2.97 14.73 -10.83
CA LYS A 360 2.77 16.09 -10.30
C LYS A 360 2.77 17.17 -11.38
N ALA A 361 3.35 16.92 -12.55
CA ALA A 361 3.23 17.83 -13.70
C ALA A 361 1.77 18.00 -14.19
N HIS A 362 0.89 17.04 -13.90
CA HIS A 362 -0.56 17.13 -14.15
C HIS A 362 -1.35 17.80 -13.02
N GLY A 363 -0.70 18.19 -11.94
CA GLY A 363 -1.27 18.89 -10.78
C GLY A 363 -0.80 18.28 -9.46
N GLU A 364 -0.54 19.13 -8.49
CA GLU A 364 -0.16 18.73 -7.13
C GLU A 364 -1.23 17.88 -6.43
N ASP A 365 -2.47 17.95 -6.92
CA ASP A 365 -3.59 17.16 -6.44
C ASP A 365 -3.63 15.72 -7.01
N LYS A 366 -2.66 15.31 -7.83
CA LYS A 366 -2.55 13.92 -8.28
C LYS A 366 -1.90 13.05 -7.21
N LEU A 367 -2.51 11.90 -6.93
CA LEU A 367 -2.10 11.00 -5.86
C LEU A 367 -1.15 9.91 -6.35
N LEU A 368 -0.09 9.63 -5.59
CA LEU A 368 0.85 8.54 -5.87
C LEU A 368 1.01 7.66 -4.61
N ILE A 369 0.44 6.47 -4.67
CA ILE A 369 0.51 5.45 -3.60
C ILE A 369 1.50 4.37 -4.01
N GLY A 370 2.31 3.85 -3.09
CA GLY A 370 3.14 2.67 -3.34
C GLY A 370 2.64 1.42 -2.61
N GLU A 371 2.82 0.27 -3.21
CA GLU A 371 2.68 -0.99 -2.51
C GLU A 371 3.95 -1.29 -1.73
N VAL A 372 3.86 -1.25 -0.41
CA VAL A 372 4.92 -1.65 0.53
C VAL A 372 4.26 -2.39 1.69
N TRP A 373 4.73 -3.60 1.98
CA TRP A 373 4.06 -4.50 2.93
C TRP A 373 4.43 -4.29 4.39
N GLU A 374 5.55 -3.63 4.65
CA GLU A 374 6.08 -3.34 5.98
C GLU A 374 6.06 -1.84 6.30
N ASP A 375 6.73 -1.45 7.37
CA ASP A 375 7.01 -0.04 7.65
C ASP A 375 7.89 0.56 6.53
N ALA A 376 7.30 1.43 5.71
CA ALA A 376 7.96 2.02 4.56
C ALA A 376 9.14 2.94 4.93
N THR A 377 9.19 3.45 6.17
CA THR A 377 10.26 4.33 6.63
C THR A 377 11.57 3.59 6.89
N THR A 378 11.47 2.29 7.20
CA THR A 378 12.62 1.42 7.49
C THR A 378 12.91 0.40 6.42
N LYS A 379 12.10 0.36 5.35
CA LYS A 379 12.31 -0.59 4.24
C LYS A 379 13.70 -0.46 3.63
N GLU A 380 14.34 -1.59 3.39
CA GLU A 380 15.59 -1.71 2.63
C GLU A 380 15.34 -2.38 1.28
N GLY A 381 16.02 -1.92 0.26
CA GLY A 381 16.03 -2.48 -1.09
C GLY A 381 17.25 -1.97 -1.85
N PHE A 382 17.71 -2.70 -2.85
CA PHE A 382 18.88 -2.33 -3.65
C PHE A 382 20.15 -2.02 -2.81
N GLY A 383 20.27 -2.63 -1.64
CA GLY A 383 21.41 -2.43 -0.74
C GLY A 383 21.40 -1.12 0.07
N HIS A 384 20.30 -0.35 0.04
CA HIS A 384 20.15 0.88 0.81
C HIS A 384 18.75 1.03 1.41
N ARG A 385 18.62 1.97 2.36
CA ARG A 385 17.35 2.38 2.95
C ARG A 385 16.55 3.18 1.93
N ARG A 386 15.29 2.81 1.75
CA ARG A 386 14.40 3.48 0.79
C ARG A 386 13.98 4.87 1.26
N THR A 387 13.69 5.75 0.31
CA THR A 387 13.42 7.17 0.58
C THR A 387 11.98 7.59 0.33
N TYR A 388 11.05 6.63 0.26
CA TYR A 388 9.68 6.78 -0.20
C TYR A 388 8.93 8.00 0.32
N LEU A 389 8.94 8.22 1.65
CA LEU A 389 8.06 9.16 2.34
C LEU A 389 8.79 10.42 2.81
N ARG A 390 9.89 10.79 2.17
CA ARG A 390 10.68 11.96 2.56
C ARG A 390 10.35 13.23 1.79
N GLY A 391 9.47 13.19 0.79
CA GLY A 391 9.02 14.34 0.00
C GLY A 391 9.23 14.20 -1.51
N HIS A 392 10.17 13.37 -1.97
CA HIS A 392 10.51 13.22 -3.39
C HIS A 392 10.02 11.91 -4.03
N GLY A 393 9.63 10.93 -3.22
CA GLY A 393 9.15 9.64 -3.68
C GLY A 393 7.62 9.55 -3.78
N LEU A 394 7.01 8.72 -2.94
CA LEU A 394 5.57 8.50 -2.88
C LEU A 394 4.86 9.58 -2.06
N ASP A 395 3.58 9.82 -2.33
CA ASP A 395 2.75 10.56 -1.38
C ASP A 395 2.46 9.72 -0.14
N THR A 396 2.24 8.42 -0.33
CA THR A 396 1.92 7.48 0.75
C THR A 396 2.05 6.03 0.28
N THR A 397 1.70 5.08 1.17
CA THR A 397 1.73 3.64 0.89
C THR A 397 0.43 2.94 1.26
N MET A 398 0.25 1.71 0.77
CA MET A 398 -0.74 0.77 1.28
C MET A 398 -0.34 0.34 2.70
N ASN A 399 -1.27 0.44 3.65
CA ASN A 399 -0.96 0.26 5.08
C ASN A 399 -1.21 -1.17 5.56
N TYR A 400 -0.41 -2.11 5.09
CA TYR A 400 -0.42 -3.50 5.56
C TYR A 400 -0.20 -3.62 7.08
N PRO A 401 0.67 -2.81 7.73
CA PRO A 401 0.81 -2.84 9.18
C PRO A 401 -0.52 -2.62 9.93
N PHE A 402 -1.35 -1.66 9.51
CA PHE A 402 -2.66 -1.42 10.15
C PHE A 402 -3.65 -2.54 9.86
N ARG A 403 -3.67 -3.07 8.61
CA ARG A 403 -4.46 -4.25 8.28
C ARG A 403 -4.18 -5.40 9.23
N ASN A 404 -2.90 -5.76 9.38
CA ASN A 404 -2.49 -6.88 10.21
C ASN A 404 -2.84 -6.64 11.69
N ALA A 405 -2.60 -5.42 12.19
CA ALA A 405 -2.97 -5.04 13.54
C ALA A 405 -4.48 -5.14 13.79
N ALA A 406 -5.32 -4.65 12.87
CA ALA A 406 -6.77 -4.68 13.00
C ALA A 406 -7.32 -6.12 12.97
N ILE A 407 -6.82 -6.97 12.08
CA ILE A 407 -7.22 -8.39 12.01
C ILE A 407 -6.79 -9.14 13.27
N ASP A 408 -5.54 -8.97 13.71
CA ASP A 408 -5.03 -9.62 14.93
C ASP A 408 -5.83 -9.19 16.15
N PHE A 409 -6.16 -7.90 16.27
CA PHE A 409 -6.98 -7.37 17.36
C PHE A 409 -8.35 -8.08 17.45
N VAL A 410 -9.10 -8.14 16.36
CA VAL A 410 -10.44 -8.76 16.38
C VAL A 410 -10.36 -10.29 16.47
N ARG A 411 -9.20 -10.89 16.25
CA ARG A 411 -8.91 -12.31 16.53
C ARG A 411 -8.53 -12.57 17.97
N GLY A 412 -8.31 -11.53 18.79
CA GLY A 412 -8.06 -11.63 20.22
C GLY A 412 -6.60 -11.45 20.65
N ALA A 413 -5.77 -10.83 19.80
CA ALA A 413 -4.42 -10.44 20.20
C ALA A 413 -4.44 -9.39 21.32
N ASP A 414 -3.35 -9.29 22.08
CA ASP A 414 -3.23 -8.35 23.19
C ASP A 414 -3.35 -6.90 22.72
N ALA A 415 -4.24 -6.13 23.37
CA ALA A 415 -4.54 -4.76 22.96
C ALA A 415 -3.33 -3.81 23.11
N ALA A 416 -2.44 -4.04 24.08
CA ALA A 416 -1.25 -3.21 24.25
C ALA A 416 -0.22 -3.46 23.15
N GLU A 417 -0.06 -4.70 22.71
CA GLU A 417 0.78 -5.05 21.55
C GLU A 417 0.23 -4.41 20.27
N ILE A 418 -1.08 -4.51 20.03
CA ILE A 418 -1.72 -3.91 18.85
C ILE A 418 -1.58 -2.38 18.87
N ALA A 419 -1.79 -1.75 20.03
CA ALA A 419 -1.59 -0.32 20.20
C ALA A 419 -0.14 0.09 19.91
N ASP A 420 0.85 -0.70 20.38
CA ASP A 420 2.27 -0.43 20.09
C ASP A 420 2.58 -0.49 18.59
N ARG A 421 2.06 -1.48 17.87
CA ARG A 421 2.22 -1.62 16.41
C ARG A 421 1.61 -0.43 15.66
N ILE A 422 0.39 -0.03 15.99
CA ILE A 422 -0.30 1.10 15.37
C ILE A 422 0.43 2.41 15.66
N LEU A 423 0.73 2.68 16.94
CA LEU A 423 1.40 3.91 17.33
C LEU A 423 2.82 4.01 16.79
N SER A 424 3.51 2.90 16.55
CA SER A 424 4.83 2.92 15.90
C SER A 424 4.74 3.47 14.47
N ILE A 425 3.74 3.08 13.68
CA ILE A 425 3.52 3.65 12.35
C ILE A 425 3.14 5.12 12.44
N CYS A 426 2.26 5.50 13.39
CA CYS A 426 1.90 6.91 13.61
C CYS A 426 3.10 7.78 14.02
N GLU A 427 4.05 7.21 14.75
CA GLU A 427 5.28 7.89 15.16
C GLU A 427 6.31 7.99 14.04
N ASN A 428 6.41 6.95 13.21
CA ASN A 428 7.44 6.83 12.19
C ASN A 428 7.12 7.56 10.89
N TYR A 429 5.84 7.62 10.50
CA TYR A 429 5.44 8.21 9.22
C TYR A 429 5.34 9.72 9.31
N PRO A 430 5.80 10.46 8.27
CA PRO A 430 5.48 11.89 8.12
C PRO A 430 3.95 12.11 8.13
N PRO A 431 3.44 13.09 8.88
CA PRO A 431 2.00 13.36 8.92
C PRO A 431 1.33 13.50 7.55
N PRO A 432 1.93 14.22 6.54
CA PRO A 432 1.32 14.28 5.22
C PRO A 432 1.12 12.93 4.56
N ALA A 433 2.06 12.00 4.73
CA ALA A 433 1.96 10.65 4.19
C ALA A 433 0.97 9.79 4.98
N LEU A 434 1.00 9.87 6.30
CA LEU A 434 0.12 9.12 7.20
C LEU A 434 -1.34 9.44 6.94
N ASP A 435 -1.68 10.73 6.75
CA ASP A 435 -3.05 11.21 6.49
C ASP A 435 -3.65 10.67 5.18
N CYS A 436 -2.80 10.21 4.25
CA CYS A 436 -3.21 9.65 2.97
C CYS A 436 -3.01 8.14 2.86
N CYS A 437 -2.42 7.47 3.88
CA CYS A 437 -2.19 6.02 3.86
C CYS A 437 -3.46 5.26 3.53
N MET A 438 -3.38 4.35 2.57
CA MET A 438 -4.49 3.48 2.21
C MET A 438 -4.65 2.38 3.28
N ASN A 439 -5.61 2.56 4.17
CA ASN A 439 -5.94 1.60 5.24
C ASN A 439 -7.02 0.63 4.76
N PHE A 440 -6.77 -0.66 4.80
CA PHE A 440 -7.68 -1.68 4.28
C PHE A 440 -7.67 -2.94 5.15
N LEU A 441 -8.65 -3.83 4.96
CA LEU A 441 -8.68 -5.15 5.59
C LEU A 441 -8.39 -6.27 4.60
N SER A 442 -8.78 -6.09 3.35
CA SER A 442 -8.49 -7.02 2.26
C SER A 442 -8.18 -6.31 0.96
N THR A 443 -7.49 -7.02 0.07
CA THR A 443 -7.19 -6.61 -1.31
C THR A 443 -7.29 -7.83 -2.23
N HIS A 444 -6.98 -7.65 -3.49
CA HIS A 444 -6.87 -8.73 -4.47
C HIS A 444 -5.71 -9.71 -4.20
N ASP A 445 -4.78 -9.40 -3.27
CA ASP A 445 -3.62 -10.24 -2.91
C ASP A 445 -3.77 -10.95 -1.56
N THR A 446 -4.79 -10.59 -0.79
CA THR A 446 -5.01 -11.15 0.54
C THR A 446 -6.33 -11.91 0.60
N GLU A 447 -6.53 -12.71 1.64
CA GLU A 447 -7.84 -13.27 1.94
C GLU A 447 -8.86 -12.15 2.14
N ARG A 448 -10.13 -12.40 1.79
CA ARG A 448 -11.25 -11.53 2.12
C ARG A 448 -11.28 -11.24 3.63
N ALA A 449 -11.64 -10.03 4.02
CA ALA A 449 -11.61 -9.60 5.41
C ALA A 449 -12.34 -10.57 6.35
N ILE A 450 -13.57 -10.93 6.01
CA ILE A 450 -14.36 -11.85 6.83
C ILE A 450 -13.72 -13.24 6.93
N THR A 451 -13.10 -13.75 5.86
CA THR A 451 -12.39 -15.04 5.86
C THR A 451 -11.15 -14.97 6.75
N ALA A 452 -10.33 -13.92 6.60
CA ALA A 452 -9.14 -13.73 7.42
C ALA A 452 -9.47 -13.59 8.92
N ILE A 453 -10.61 -12.97 9.24
CA ILE A 453 -11.05 -12.71 10.63
C ILE A 453 -11.66 -13.96 11.29
N ALA A 454 -12.51 -14.68 10.59
CA ALA A 454 -13.41 -15.65 11.20
C ALA A 454 -13.22 -17.10 10.78
N ASP A 455 -12.48 -17.38 9.71
CA ASP A 455 -12.24 -18.76 9.28
C ASP A 455 -10.85 -19.26 9.73
N GLU A 456 -10.60 -20.54 9.51
CA GLU A 456 -9.34 -21.20 9.78
C GLU A 456 -8.29 -20.71 8.75
N PRO A 457 -7.07 -20.30 9.18
CA PRO A 457 -6.02 -19.93 8.25
C PRO A 457 -5.64 -21.07 7.30
N ALA A 458 -5.36 -20.73 6.06
CA ALA A 458 -4.99 -21.74 5.04
C ALA A 458 -3.72 -22.52 5.41
N ASN A 459 -2.72 -21.86 6.03
CA ASN A 459 -1.49 -22.48 6.53
C ASN A 459 -0.81 -23.44 5.52
N GLY A 460 -0.71 -23.00 4.25
CA GLY A 460 -0.11 -23.80 3.18
C GLY A 460 -1.02 -24.89 2.58
N ARG A 461 -2.27 -24.98 2.98
CA ARG A 461 -3.25 -25.89 2.37
C ARG A 461 -3.54 -25.48 0.92
N ASP A 462 -3.80 -26.49 0.08
CA ASP A 462 -3.96 -26.34 -1.35
C ASP A 462 -5.24 -25.58 -1.77
N ARG A 463 -5.36 -25.30 -3.05
CA ARG A 463 -6.51 -24.58 -3.63
C ARG A 463 -7.80 -25.41 -3.56
N PHE A 464 -7.74 -26.75 -3.58
CA PHE A 464 -8.94 -27.59 -3.43
C PHE A 464 -9.53 -27.47 -2.02
N TRP A 465 -8.68 -27.46 -1.00
CA TRP A 465 -9.15 -27.22 0.35
C TRP A 465 -9.76 -25.80 0.49
N GLN A 466 -9.14 -24.79 -0.10
CA GLN A 466 -9.60 -23.39 -0.03
C GLN A 466 -10.93 -23.16 -0.77
N SER A 467 -11.13 -23.78 -1.94
CA SER A 467 -12.33 -23.61 -2.78
C SER A 467 -13.63 -24.01 -2.08
N GLY A 468 -13.59 -25.07 -1.31
CA GLY A 468 -14.76 -25.61 -0.60
C GLY A 468 -15.07 -24.93 0.74
N ARG A 469 -14.22 -23.99 1.20
CA ARG A 469 -14.37 -23.42 2.54
C ARG A 469 -15.32 -22.23 2.55
N ARG A 470 -16.26 -22.29 3.48
CA ARG A 470 -17.16 -21.18 3.80
C ARG A 470 -17.40 -21.15 5.31
N ILE A 471 -17.55 -19.97 5.86
CA ILE A 471 -17.89 -19.78 7.27
C ILE A 471 -19.28 -20.36 7.52
N PRO A 472 -19.47 -21.25 8.49
CA PRO A 472 -20.77 -21.83 8.81
C PRO A 472 -21.78 -20.73 9.16
N LEU A 473 -23.04 -20.90 8.72
CA LEU A 473 -24.12 -19.93 8.98
C LEU A 473 -24.28 -19.61 10.47
N SER A 474 -24.06 -20.59 11.35
CA SER A 474 -24.11 -20.39 12.82
C SER A 474 -23.03 -19.45 13.36
N ARG A 475 -21.95 -19.23 12.60
CA ARG A 475 -20.85 -18.32 12.97
C ARG A 475 -20.89 -17.00 12.20
N MET A 476 -21.74 -16.88 11.19
CA MET A 476 -21.74 -15.72 10.29
C MET A 476 -22.08 -14.41 11.02
N GLU A 477 -22.97 -14.45 12.02
CA GLU A 477 -23.31 -13.24 12.79
C GLU A 477 -22.11 -12.70 13.57
N ASP A 478 -21.35 -13.59 14.25
CA ASP A 478 -20.13 -13.21 14.96
C ASP A 478 -19.04 -12.72 13.99
N ALA A 479 -18.89 -13.40 12.85
CA ALA A 479 -17.94 -13.00 11.80
C ALA A 479 -18.18 -11.57 11.29
N VAL A 480 -19.43 -11.25 10.95
CA VAL A 480 -19.85 -9.91 10.50
C VAL A 480 -19.61 -8.85 11.59
N ARG A 481 -19.90 -9.17 12.86
CA ARG A 481 -19.65 -8.24 13.96
C ARG A 481 -18.15 -7.94 14.13
N ARG A 482 -17.29 -8.95 14.02
CA ARG A 482 -15.84 -8.79 14.10
C ARG A 482 -15.30 -8.01 12.91
N GLU A 483 -15.79 -8.27 11.71
CA GLU A 483 -15.41 -7.52 10.51
C GLU A 483 -15.83 -6.04 10.65
N LEU A 484 -17.02 -5.76 11.13
CA LEU A 484 -17.46 -4.39 11.40
C LEU A 484 -16.58 -3.70 12.45
N LEU A 485 -16.16 -4.41 13.51
CA LEU A 485 -15.26 -3.86 14.51
C LEU A 485 -13.87 -3.54 13.91
N ALA A 486 -13.34 -4.41 13.05
CA ALA A 486 -12.08 -4.18 12.36
C ALA A 486 -12.19 -2.96 11.41
N TYR A 487 -13.29 -2.84 10.65
CA TYR A 487 -13.54 -1.64 9.84
C TYR A 487 -13.70 -0.38 10.69
N ALA A 488 -14.41 -0.44 11.82
CA ALA A 488 -14.52 0.71 12.72
C ALA A 488 -13.16 1.19 13.20
N LEU A 489 -12.24 0.27 13.52
CA LEU A 489 -10.86 0.60 13.87
C LEU A 489 -10.13 1.27 12.69
N ILE A 490 -10.19 0.68 11.48
CA ILE A 490 -9.56 1.24 10.26
C ILE A 490 -10.10 2.63 9.93
N PHE A 491 -11.40 2.87 10.13
CA PHE A 491 -12.00 4.18 9.91
C PHE A 491 -11.62 5.22 10.99
N ALA A 492 -11.30 4.79 12.21
CA ALA A 492 -10.88 5.67 13.29
C ALA A 492 -9.40 6.05 13.24
N LEU A 493 -8.57 5.26 12.57
CA LEU A 493 -7.14 5.49 12.47
C LEU A 493 -6.81 6.60 11.43
N PRO A 494 -5.65 7.30 11.56
CA PRO A 494 -5.18 8.20 10.52
C PRO A 494 -4.95 7.46 9.20
N GLY A 495 -5.11 8.16 8.08
CA GLY A 495 -5.06 7.60 6.73
C GLY A 495 -6.45 7.51 6.09
N VAL A 496 -6.61 6.81 5.00
CA VAL A 496 -7.83 6.72 4.19
C VAL A 496 -8.35 5.29 4.19
N PRO A 497 -9.51 5.01 4.80
CA PRO A 497 -10.11 3.68 4.76
C PRO A 497 -10.40 3.27 3.32
N CYS A 498 -10.08 2.02 2.98
CA CYS A 498 -10.36 1.41 1.69
C CYS A 498 -11.17 0.14 1.88
N ILE A 499 -12.29 0.04 1.20
CA ILE A 499 -13.14 -1.14 1.14
C ILE A 499 -12.79 -1.90 -0.14
N TYR A 500 -12.44 -3.16 -0.05
CA TYR A 500 -12.29 -4.02 -1.23
C TYR A 500 -13.68 -4.47 -1.69
N TYR A 501 -13.96 -4.40 -3.00
CA TYR A 501 -15.28 -4.70 -3.54
C TYR A 501 -15.87 -6.00 -2.96
N GLY A 502 -17.07 -5.94 -2.44
CA GLY A 502 -17.78 -7.09 -1.87
C GLY A 502 -17.54 -7.32 -0.38
N ASP A 503 -16.59 -6.66 0.28
CA ASP A 503 -16.47 -6.76 1.74
C ASP A 503 -17.70 -6.17 2.43
N GLU A 504 -18.33 -5.15 1.88
CA GLU A 504 -19.55 -4.53 2.42
C GLU A 504 -20.78 -5.45 2.36
N ILE A 505 -20.69 -6.57 1.65
CA ILE A 505 -21.68 -7.66 1.63
C ILE A 505 -21.10 -8.97 2.17
N ALA A 506 -19.99 -8.90 2.91
CA ALA A 506 -19.34 -10.03 3.56
C ALA A 506 -18.98 -11.18 2.60
N MET A 507 -18.51 -10.85 1.39
CA MET A 507 -17.99 -11.85 0.45
C MET A 507 -16.83 -12.60 1.07
N GLN A 508 -16.85 -13.94 0.91
CA GLN A 508 -15.83 -14.83 1.45
C GLN A 508 -14.87 -15.28 0.35
N GLY A 509 -13.66 -15.59 0.71
CA GLY A 509 -12.65 -16.16 -0.19
C GLY A 509 -11.27 -16.13 0.44
N TYR A 510 -10.51 -17.19 0.24
CA TYR A 510 -9.08 -17.22 0.52
C TYR A 510 -8.33 -16.40 -0.53
N ARG A 511 -7.01 -16.49 -0.57
CA ARG A 511 -6.17 -15.77 -1.54
C ARG A 511 -6.53 -16.12 -2.98
N ASP A 512 -5.91 -15.44 -3.91
CA ASP A 512 -6.04 -15.67 -5.35
C ASP A 512 -6.16 -17.18 -5.70
N PRO A 513 -7.21 -17.54 -6.45
CA PRO A 513 -8.21 -16.71 -7.13
C PRO A 513 -9.52 -16.48 -6.33
N PHE A 514 -9.67 -17.06 -5.15
CA PHE A 514 -10.96 -17.14 -4.41
C PHE A 514 -11.42 -15.77 -3.86
N ASN A 515 -10.49 -14.86 -3.56
CA ASN A 515 -10.79 -13.48 -3.17
C ASN A 515 -11.29 -12.62 -4.33
N ARG A 516 -11.23 -13.12 -5.57
CA ARG A 516 -11.57 -12.44 -6.82
C ARG A 516 -12.86 -12.97 -7.47
N ALA A 517 -13.81 -13.48 -6.67
CA ALA A 517 -15.13 -13.89 -7.15
C ALA A 517 -15.90 -12.68 -7.69
N PHE A 518 -16.86 -12.92 -8.60
CA PHE A 518 -17.72 -11.87 -9.14
C PHE A 518 -18.62 -11.30 -8.04
N TYR A 519 -18.86 -9.99 -8.07
CA TYR A 519 -19.69 -9.31 -7.08
C TYR A 519 -21.14 -9.83 -7.11
N ASP A 520 -21.64 -10.30 -5.97
CA ASP A 520 -23.01 -10.79 -5.87
C ASP A 520 -24.01 -9.63 -5.66
N TRP A 521 -24.47 -9.05 -6.77
CA TRP A 521 -25.48 -7.98 -6.74
C TRP A 521 -26.85 -8.42 -6.18
N HIS A 522 -27.09 -9.73 -6.07
CA HIS A 522 -28.29 -10.32 -5.51
C HIS A 522 -28.16 -10.73 -4.04
N SER A 523 -27.00 -10.51 -3.45
CA SER A 523 -26.74 -10.85 -2.04
C SER A 523 -27.80 -10.27 -1.12
N THR A 524 -28.28 -11.10 -0.20
CA THR A 524 -29.16 -10.68 0.91
C THR A 524 -28.36 -10.23 2.13
N GLU A 525 -27.04 -10.48 2.17
CA GLU A 525 -26.18 -10.01 3.23
C GLU A 525 -25.91 -8.50 3.07
N ARG A 526 -26.37 -7.72 4.01
CA ARG A 526 -26.28 -6.25 3.95
C ARG A 526 -25.95 -5.61 5.29
N ARG A 527 -25.60 -6.42 6.29
CA ARG A 527 -25.37 -5.93 7.67
C ARG A 527 -24.19 -4.98 7.79
N LEU A 528 -23.19 -5.09 6.92
CA LEU A 528 -22.04 -4.18 6.90
C LEU A 528 -22.29 -2.89 6.13
N ARG A 529 -23.11 -2.92 5.07
CA ARG A 529 -23.28 -1.81 4.13
C ARG A 529 -23.73 -0.51 4.81
N GLY A 530 -24.78 -0.56 5.64
CA GLY A 530 -25.28 0.63 6.35
C GLY A 530 -24.26 1.18 7.35
N PRO A 531 -23.72 0.36 8.25
CA PRO A 531 -22.67 0.78 9.17
C PRO A 531 -21.43 1.37 8.47
N LEU A 532 -20.96 0.79 7.37
CA LEU A 532 -19.82 1.33 6.63
C LEU A 532 -20.12 2.70 6.00
N ALA A 533 -21.33 2.88 5.44
CA ALA A 533 -21.78 4.17 4.95
C ALA A 533 -21.81 5.24 6.07
N ASN A 534 -22.29 4.86 7.26
CA ASN A 534 -22.31 5.75 8.43
C ASN A 534 -20.89 6.11 8.91
N LEU A 535 -19.95 5.14 8.91
CA LEU A 535 -18.56 5.39 9.23
C LEU A 535 -17.90 6.35 8.22
N ALA A 536 -18.21 6.19 6.94
CA ALA A 536 -17.72 7.09 5.88
C ALA A 536 -18.29 8.51 6.03
N GLU A 537 -19.57 8.64 6.40
CA GLU A 537 -20.19 9.93 6.67
C GLU A 537 -19.59 10.59 7.91
N LEU A 538 -19.46 9.84 9.01
CA LEU A 538 -18.83 10.33 10.25
C LEU A 538 -17.43 10.85 9.95
N ARG A 539 -16.61 10.09 9.23
CA ARG A 539 -15.24 10.49 8.90
C ARG A 539 -15.20 11.79 8.08
N ARG A 540 -16.08 11.95 7.11
CA ARG A 540 -16.17 13.21 6.32
C ARG A 540 -16.60 14.42 7.16
N SER A 541 -17.35 14.20 8.22
CA SER A 541 -17.83 15.26 9.12
C SER A 541 -16.81 15.64 10.20
N CYS A 542 -15.75 14.85 10.41
CA CYS A 542 -14.68 15.19 11.33
C CYS A 542 -13.75 16.20 10.64
N ASP A 543 -13.51 17.33 11.29
CA ASP A 543 -12.47 18.27 10.89
C ASP A 543 -11.10 17.56 11.05
N ALA A 544 -10.31 17.54 9.98
CA ALA A 544 -9.00 16.92 9.95
C ALA A 544 -7.95 17.77 10.65
#